data_bd642dd3acd0a2df89ce762573d9b3a7
#
_entry.id   bd642dd3acd0a2df89ce762573d9b3a7
#
_cell.length_a   1.000
_cell.length_b   1.000
_cell.length_c   1.000
_cell.angle_alpha   90.00
_cell.angle_beta   90.00
_cell.angle_gamma   90.00
#
_symmetry.space_group_name_H-M   'P 1'
#
loop_
_entity.id
_entity.type
_entity.pdbx_description
1 polymer ?
#
loop_
_entity_poly.entity_id
_entity_poly.type
_entity_poly.pdbx_seq_one_letter_code
_entity_poly.pdbx_strand_id
1 'polypeptide(L)'
;MTRPSARAAGETAPAPPPLKLMIVDDSQVARAVLSRMLGAFSDFEIVATAADADEALRLLPSTAVDIVLLDVEMPGTSGLEALPDIVRQGGGARVLIVSSYCGGDSDAAVRLLPPGTAQTLSKPGAEAFNGRFSEVLAERLRRMGRRETPNALEPSPAALRCLAVGASTGGLHAVTALLSALPARIGAPILITQHLPAAFVPFFARQVETASGRTTRIAEDGLELRPEEIVIAPGDAHIRLERKRGRATVRLDRDSAQSGCVPSVDVMLAAVAAAYGAGALGIMLSGMGRDGLAGSRELVAQGGTILAQDRESCAVWGMPRAVVEAGLAFAVLAPAGLAAVISARVEPAGCS
;
A
#
# COMPACT_ATOMS: atom_id res chain seq x y z
N MET A 1 12.07 55.42 7.93
CA MET A 1 11.60 54.77 6.71
C MET A 1 12.66 53.81 6.25
N THR A 2 12.55 52.54 6.67
CA THR A 2 13.46 51.45 6.29
C THR A 2 12.64 50.39 5.53
N ARG A 3 12.98 50.15 4.28
CA ARG A 3 12.37 49.14 3.39
C ARG A 3 12.69 47.74 3.90
N PRO A 4 11.75 46.79 3.86
CA PRO A 4 12.06 45.39 4.11
C PRO A 4 12.72 44.76 2.89
N SER A 5 13.82 44.07 3.16
CA SER A 5 14.61 43.24 2.24
C SER A 5 13.80 42.14 1.61
N ALA A 6 13.95 41.95 0.30
CA ALA A 6 13.35 40.86 -0.47
C ALA A 6 13.89 39.50 0.01
N ARG A 7 12.96 38.58 0.34
CA ARG A 7 13.27 37.18 0.57
C ARG A 7 13.71 36.52 -0.73
N ALA A 8 14.84 35.84 -0.64
CA ALA A 8 15.43 35.05 -1.71
C ALA A 8 14.46 33.96 -2.20
N ALA A 9 14.50 33.77 -3.52
CA ALA A 9 13.73 32.77 -4.26
C ALA A 9 14.14 31.36 -3.82
N GLY A 10 13.15 30.45 -3.81
CA GLY A 10 13.26 29.08 -3.34
C GLY A 10 14.35 28.26 -4.03
N GLU A 11 15.14 27.58 -3.23
CA GLU A 11 15.95 26.46 -3.64
C GLU A 11 14.98 25.33 -4.08
N THR A 12 14.96 25.06 -5.37
CA THR A 12 14.33 23.85 -5.92
C THR A 12 15.10 22.64 -5.39
N ALA A 13 14.40 21.75 -4.71
CA ALA A 13 14.95 20.47 -4.27
C ALA A 13 15.63 19.76 -5.47
N PRO A 14 16.82 19.15 -5.29
CA PRO A 14 17.51 18.45 -6.37
C PRO A 14 16.61 17.35 -6.94
N ALA A 15 16.59 17.19 -8.27
CA ALA A 15 15.87 16.13 -8.94
C ALA A 15 16.34 14.76 -8.39
N PRO A 16 15.44 13.78 -8.21
CA PRO A 16 15.82 12.45 -7.74
C PRO A 16 16.79 11.82 -8.74
N PRO A 17 17.74 10.98 -8.25
CA PRO A 17 18.67 10.29 -9.13
C PRO A 17 17.93 9.39 -10.12
N PRO A 18 18.48 9.16 -11.34
CA PRO A 18 17.87 8.29 -12.33
C PRO A 18 17.79 6.84 -11.84
N LEU A 19 16.72 6.14 -12.26
CA LEU A 19 16.55 4.72 -12.00
C LEU A 19 17.53 3.90 -12.82
N LYS A 20 18.26 3.01 -12.16
CA LYS A 20 19.26 2.13 -12.76
C LYS A 20 18.60 0.87 -13.29
N LEU A 21 18.70 0.69 -14.61
CA LEU A 21 18.04 -0.39 -15.32
C LEU A 21 19.05 -1.40 -15.87
N MET A 22 18.73 -2.69 -15.76
CA MET A 22 19.38 -3.78 -16.48
C MET A 22 18.41 -4.33 -17.51
N ILE A 23 18.85 -4.54 -18.75
CA ILE A 23 18.03 -5.14 -19.82
C ILE A 23 18.58 -6.54 -20.14
N VAL A 24 17.71 -7.56 -20.02
CA VAL A 24 18.04 -8.96 -20.27
C VAL A 24 17.11 -9.47 -21.36
N ASP A 25 17.65 -9.73 -22.55
CA ASP A 25 16.93 -10.15 -23.75
C ASP A 25 17.93 -10.78 -24.72
N ASP A 26 17.64 -11.90 -25.35
CA ASP A 26 18.58 -12.59 -26.25
C ASP A 26 18.78 -11.83 -27.57
N SER A 27 17.79 -11.05 -28.00
CA SER A 27 17.83 -10.25 -29.22
C SER A 27 18.68 -8.98 -29.03
N GLN A 28 19.83 -8.91 -29.71
CA GLN A 28 20.67 -7.70 -29.74
C GLN A 28 19.87 -6.47 -30.22
N VAL A 29 18.94 -6.68 -31.17
CA VAL A 29 18.09 -5.60 -31.69
C VAL A 29 17.11 -5.11 -30.62
N ALA A 30 16.47 -6.04 -29.89
CA ALA A 30 15.56 -5.66 -28.81
C ALA A 30 16.30 -4.90 -27.70
N ARG A 31 17.48 -5.36 -27.26
CA ARG A 31 18.30 -4.64 -26.27
C ARG A 31 18.65 -3.22 -26.76
N ALA A 32 19.06 -3.06 -28.02
CA ALA A 32 19.41 -1.75 -28.59
C ALA A 32 18.19 -0.82 -28.68
N VAL A 33 17.02 -1.35 -29.10
CA VAL A 33 15.77 -0.58 -29.17
C VAL A 33 15.29 -0.15 -27.79
N LEU A 34 15.23 -1.05 -26.80
CA LEU A 34 14.86 -0.72 -25.44
C LEU A 34 15.80 0.31 -24.81
N SER A 35 17.12 0.12 -24.99
CA SER A 35 18.12 1.07 -24.48
C SER A 35 17.95 2.46 -25.11
N ARG A 36 17.71 2.55 -26.41
CA ARG A 36 17.47 3.82 -27.10
C ARG A 36 16.17 4.48 -26.64
N MET A 37 15.09 3.70 -26.49
CA MET A 37 13.78 4.20 -26.06
C MET A 37 13.85 4.76 -24.64
N LEU A 38 14.47 4.04 -23.71
CA LEU A 38 14.58 4.43 -22.32
C LEU A 38 15.64 5.54 -22.10
N GLY A 39 16.72 5.53 -22.87
CA GLY A 39 17.73 6.59 -22.85
C GLY A 39 17.23 7.96 -23.35
N ALA A 40 16.04 8.03 -23.95
CA ALA A 40 15.40 9.30 -24.28
C ALA A 40 14.78 10.02 -23.04
N PHE A 41 14.66 9.32 -21.92
CA PHE A 41 14.14 9.86 -20.67
C PHE A 41 15.27 10.07 -19.67
N SER A 42 15.39 11.27 -19.11
CA SER A 42 16.45 11.64 -18.16
C SER A 42 16.35 10.97 -16.79
N ASP A 43 15.23 10.33 -16.51
CA ASP A 43 14.95 9.63 -15.25
C ASP A 43 15.34 8.14 -15.27
N PHE A 44 15.97 7.66 -16.36
CA PHE A 44 16.48 6.29 -16.45
C PHE A 44 17.97 6.28 -16.84
N GLU A 45 18.72 5.33 -16.28
CA GLU A 45 20.09 5.02 -16.60
C GLU A 45 20.23 3.53 -16.89
N ILE A 46 20.66 3.14 -18.09
CA ILE A 46 20.94 1.75 -18.43
C ILE A 46 22.34 1.41 -17.92
N VAL A 47 22.42 0.69 -16.81
CA VAL A 47 23.69 0.35 -16.15
C VAL A 47 24.28 -0.96 -16.63
N ALA A 48 23.46 -1.86 -17.21
CA ALA A 48 23.92 -3.14 -17.77
C ALA A 48 22.94 -3.67 -18.82
N THR A 49 23.46 -4.50 -19.73
CA THR A 49 22.66 -5.33 -20.63
C THR A 49 23.22 -6.75 -20.61
N ALA A 50 22.36 -7.76 -20.71
CA ALA A 50 22.73 -9.16 -20.75
C ALA A 50 22.01 -9.87 -21.90
N ALA A 51 22.66 -10.81 -22.54
CA ALA A 51 22.08 -11.59 -23.66
C ALA A 51 21.35 -12.85 -23.19
N ASP A 52 21.54 -13.26 -21.96
CA ASP A 52 20.90 -14.42 -21.35
C ASP A 52 20.83 -14.29 -19.82
N ALA A 53 20.17 -15.25 -19.19
CA ALA A 53 19.98 -15.28 -17.74
C ALA A 53 21.30 -15.47 -16.97
N ASP A 54 22.22 -16.27 -17.51
CA ASP A 54 23.51 -16.57 -16.84
C ASP A 54 24.41 -15.34 -16.85
N GLU A 55 24.40 -14.55 -17.94
CA GLU A 55 25.11 -13.27 -17.97
C GLU A 55 24.51 -12.26 -17.00
N ALA A 56 23.17 -12.18 -16.92
CA ALA A 56 22.50 -11.31 -15.96
C ALA A 56 22.87 -11.66 -14.51
N LEU A 57 22.83 -12.96 -14.14
CA LEU A 57 23.20 -13.44 -12.81
C LEU A 57 24.68 -13.19 -12.46
N ARG A 58 25.58 -13.16 -13.45
CA ARG A 58 26.98 -12.80 -13.23
C ARG A 58 27.18 -11.28 -12.99
N LEU A 59 26.39 -10.44 -13.63
CA LEU A 59 26.49 -8.99 -13.52
C LEU A 59 25.81 -8.41 -12.27
N LEU A 60 24.68 -9.00 -11.84
CA LEU A 60 23.86 -8.49 -10.74
C LEU A 60 24.63 -8.26 -9.42
N PRO A 61 25.52 -9.15 -8.95
CA PRO A 61 26.22 -8.96 -7.67
C PRO A 61 27.16 -7.74 -7.64
N SER A 62 27.61 -7.29 -8.82
CA SER A 62 28.59 -6.19 -8.93
C SER A 62 27.97 -4.90 -9.48
N THR A 63 26.69 -4.94 -9.88
CA THR A 63 26.01 -3.81 -10.52
C THR A 63 24.82 -3.37 -9.67
N ALA A 64 24.81 -2.11 -9.25
CA ALA A 64 23.64 -1.56 -8.57
C ALA A 64 22.51 -1.38 -9.59
N VAL A 65 21.43 -2.18 -9.47
CA VAL A 65 20.27 -2.19 -10.36
C VAL A 65 19.01 -1.94 -9.54
N ASP A 66 18.16 -1.04 -10.00
CA ASP A 66 16.84 -0.80 -9.38
C ASP A 66 15.77 -1.68 -10.02
N ILE A 67 15.83 -1.85 -11.35
CA ILE A 67 14.87 -2.69 -12.10
C ILE A 67 15.60 -3.49 -13.17
N VAL A 68 15.27 -4.80 -13.26
CA VAL A 68 15.65 -5.69 -14.35
C VAL A 68 14.47 -5.81 -15.32
N LEU A 69 14.67 -5.41 -16.58
CA LEU A 69 13.76 -5.75 -17.67
C LEU A 69 14.17 -7.15 -18.17
N LEU A 70 13.28 -8.13 -18.06
CA LEU A 70 13.58 -9.52 -18.34
C LEU A 70 12.69 -10.07 -19.44
N ASP A 71 13.29 -10.55 -20.52
CA ASP A 71 12.57 -11.36 -21.51
C ASP A 71 12.32 -12.78 -20.99
N VAL A 72 11.21 -13.38 -21.41
CA VAL A 72 10.86 -14.76 -21.07
C VAL A 72 11.50 -15.74 -22.03
N GLU A 73 11.48 -15.41 -23.32
CA GLU A 73 11.88 -16.31 -24.40
C GLU A 73 13.38 -16.13 -24.70
N MET A 74 14.22 -16.81 -23.95
CA MET A 74 15.67 -16.83 -24.15
C MET A 74 16.19 -18.25 -24.35
N PRO A 75 17.22 -18.48 -25.20
CA PRO A 75 17.86 -19.77 -25.37
C PRO A 75 18.52 -20.23 -24.03
N GLY A 76 18.45 -21.53 -23.75
CA GLY A 76 18.97 -22.10 -22.51
C GLY A 76 17.99 -21.93 -21.35
N THR A 77 18.37 -21.21 -20.31
CA THR A 77 17.51 -20.92 -19.16
C THR A 77 16.53 -19.82 -19.49
N SER A 78 15.23 -20.14 -19.47
CA SER A 78 14.17 -19.15 -19.73
C SER A 78 14.14 -18.06 -18.66
N GLY A 79 13.64 -16.86 -19.01
CA GLY A 79 13.49 -15.77 -18.06
C GLY A 79 12.64 -16.13 -16.84
N LEU A 80 11.63 -17.00 -16.99
CA LEU A 80 10.80 -17.45 -15.87
C LEU A 80 11.54 -18.41 -14.94
N GLU A 81 12.36 -19.30 -15.49
CA GLU A 81 13.21 -20.20 -14.69
C GLU A 81 14.28 -19.43 -13.92
N ALA A 82 14.87 -18.41 -14.51
CA ALA A 82 15.88 -17.55 -13.90
C ALA A 82 15.32 -16.55 -12.88
N LEU A 83 14.02 -16.24 -12.95
CA LEU A 83 13.38 -15.18 -12.16
C LEU A 83 13.63 -15.28 -10.64
N PRO A 84 13.51 -16.45 -9.98
CA PRO A 84 13.79 -16.56 -8.54
C PRO A 84 15.25 -16.22 -8.19
N ASP A 85 16.19 -16.59 -9.05
CA ASP A 85 17.61 -16.34 -8.84
C ASP A 85 17.97 -14.87 -9.09
N ILE A 86 17.40 -14.26 -10.11
CA ILE A 86 17.54 -12.83 -10.40
C ILE A 86 17.02 -11.99 -9.22
N VAL A 87 15.85 -12.34 -8.68
CA VAL A 87 15.29 -11.67 -7.51
C VAL A 87 16.19 -11.82 -6.28
N ARG A 88 16.70 -13.04 -6.03
CA ARG A 88 17.56 -13.32 -4.89
C ARG A 88 18.90 -12.57 -4.97
N GLN A 89 19.53 -12.52 -6.16
CA GLN A 89 20.85 -11.93 -6.36
C GLN A 89 20.80 -10.44 -6.67
N GLY A 90 19.63 -9.92 -7.06
CA GLY A 90 19.43 -8.53 -7.48
C GLY A 90 19.50 -7.49 -6.36
N GLY A 91 19.77 -7.89 -5.09
CA GLY A 91 19.96 -6.94 -3.99
C GLY A 91 18.77 -6.03 -3.72
N GLY A 92 17.54 -6.47 -4.02
CA GLY A 92 16.32 -5.68 -3.93
C GLY A 92 15.86 -5.04 -5.25
N ALA A 93 16.53 -5.35 -6.37
CA ALA A 93 16.06 -5.01 -7.70
C ALA A 93 14.70 -5.65 -7.98
N ARG A 94 13.80 -4.89 -8.60
CA ARG A 94 12.50 -5.40 -9.07
C ARG A 94 12.64 -5.93 -10.49
N VAL A 95 11.75 -6.83 -10.89
CA VAL A 95 11.79 -7.43 -12.22
C VAL A 95 10.55 -7.05 -13.03
N LEU A 96 10.74 -6.43 -14.18
CA LEU A 96 9.69 -6.23 -15.18
C LEU A 96 9.87 -7.28 -16.28
N ILE A 97 9.00 -8.28 -16.29
CA ILE A 97 8.95 -9.27 -17.34
C ILE A 97 8.31 -8.63 -18.58
N VAL A 98 9.04 -8.61 -19.69
CA VAL A 98 8.60 -8.03 -20.98
C VAL A 98 8.54 -9.14 -22.01
N SER A 99 7.35 -9.70 -22.27
CA SER A 99 7.18 -10.86 -23.13
C SER A 99 6.14 -10.63 -24.24
N SER A 100 6.34 -11.29 -25.36
CA SER A 100 5.36 -11.32 -26.47
C SER A 100 4.08 -12.09 -26.09
N TYR A 101 4.17 -12.99 -25.12
CA TYR A 101 3.07 -13.75 -24.55
C TYR A 101 2.88 -13.41 -23.06
N CYS A 102 2.04 -12.40 -22.75
CA CYS A 102 1.56 -12.18 -21.41
C CYS A 102 0.25 -12.96 -21.21
N GLY A 103 0.33 -14.10 -20.52
CA GLY A 103 -0.83 -14.93 -20.17
C GLY A 103 -0.40 -16.24 -19.49
N GLY A 104 -1.13 -16.66 -18.47
CA GLY A 104 -0.98 -17.96 -17.81
C GLY A 104 0.30 -18.13 -16.99
N ASP A 105 1.38 -18.53 -17.63
CA ASP A 105 2.60 -18.98 -16.95
C ASP A 105 3.42 -17.83 -16.37
N SER A 106 3.53 -16.69 -17.06
CA SER A 106 4.25 -15.51 -16.56
C SER A 106 3.58 -14.91 -15.33
N ASP A 107 2.26 -14.79 -15.34
CA ASP A 107 1.48 -14.30 -14.20
C ASP A 107 1.48 -15.29 -13.04
N ALA A 108 1.52 -16.60 -13.32
CA ALA A 108 1.64 -17.63 -12.29
C ALA A 108 3.01 -17.56 -11.60
N ALA A 109 4.10 -17.41 -12.34
CA ALA A 109 5.46 -17.27 -11.79
C ALA A 109 5.61 -16.01 -10.93
N VAL A 110 5.06 -14.88 -11.37
CA VAL A 110 5.06 -13.62 -10.58
C VAL A 110 4.30 -13.77 -9.27
N ARG A 111 3.19 -14.52 -9.24
CA ARG A 111 2.40 -14.76 -8.01
C ARG A 111 3.12 -15.59 -6.95
N LEU A 112 4.15 -16.35 -7.33
CA LEU A 112 4.97 -17.13 -6.40
C LEU A 112 6.05 -16.30 -5.70
N LEU A 113 6.29 -15.07 -6.15
CA LEU A 113 7.26 -14.15 -5.57
C LEU A 113 6.61 -13.21 -4.54
N PRO A 114 7.41 -12.63 -3.63
CA PRO A 114 6.90 -11.58 -2.74
C PRO A 114 6.23 -10.46 -3.51
N PRO A 115 5.08 -9.93 -3.03
CA PRO A 115 4.35 -8.86 -3.70
C PRO A 115 5.24 -7.65 -4.03
N GLY A 116 5.08 -7.11 -5.24
CA GLY A 116 5.86 -5.95 -5.70
C GLY A 116 7.28 -6.26 -6.22
N THR A 117 7.73 -7.52 -6.14
CA THR A 117 9.06 -7.93 -6.63
C THR A 117 9.12 -8.03 -8.14
N ALA A 118 8.07 -8.53 -8.79
CA ALA A 118 8.00 -8.66 -10.23
C ALA A 118 6.63 -8.23 -10.79
N GLN A 119 6.62 -7.78 -12.04
CA GLN A 119 5.42 -7.44 -12.81
C GLN A 119 5.58 -7.91 -14.25
N THR A 120 4.46 -8.03 -14.98
CA THR A 120 4.44 -8.40 -16.40
C THR A 120 4.03 -7.20 -17.26
N LEU A 121 4.62 -7.12 -18.47
CA LEU A 121 4.26 -6.17 -19.52
C LEU A 121 4.33 -6.88 -20.88
N SER A 122 3.24 -6.83 -21.66
CA SER A 122 3.22 -7.39 -23.02
C SER A 122 4.10 -6.58 -23.96
N LYS A 123 5.00 -7.25 -24.72
CA LYS A 123 5.68 -6.65 -25.86
C LYS A 123 4.64 -6.28 -26.91
N PRO A 124 4.70 -5.11 -27.54
CA PRO A 124 3.87 -4.81 -28.70
C PRO A 124 4.30 -5.70 -29.87
N GLY A 125 3.37 -6.05 -30.75
CA GLY A 125 3.73 -6.72 -32.02
C GLY A 125 4.76 -5.88 -32.80
N ALA A 126 5.48 -6.54 -33.72
CA ALA A 126 6.65 -5.97 -34.41
C ALA A 126 6.42 -4.60 -35.12
N GLU A 127 5.19 -4.29 -35.49
CA GLU A 127 4.81 -3.00 -36.11
C GLU A 127 4.47 -1.88 -35.11
N ALA A 128 4.41 -2.15 -33.80
CA ALA A 128 3.91 -1.24 -32.79
C ALA A 128 4.97 -0.75 -31.77
N PHE A 129 6.26 -0.94 -32.05
CA PHE A 129 7.35 -0.28 -31.32
C PHE A 129 7.36 1.22 -31.65
N ASN A 130 6.29 1.92 -31.30
CA ASN A 130 6.09 3.36 -31.52
C ASN A 130 6.21 4.12 -30.17
N GLY A 131 6.22 5.44 -30.25
CA GLY A 131 6.35 6.31 -29.09
C GLY A 131 5.36 6.01 -27.94
N ARG A 132 4.20 5.41 -28.24
CA ARG A 132 3.19 5.04 -27.26
C ARG A 132 3.65 3.88 -26.35
N PHE A 133 4.39 2.89 -26.89
CA PHE A 133 4.95 1.82 -26.06
C PHE A 133 6.07 2.33 -25.15
N SER A 134 6.92 3.23 -25.64
CA SER A 134 7.97 3.84 -24.79
C SER A 134 7.39 4.61 -23.60
N GLU A 135 6.29 5.32 -23.81
CA GLU A 135 5.59 6.03 -22.72
C GLU A 135 4.95 5.05 -21.70
N VAL A 136 4.31 3.98 -22.19
CA VAL A 136 3.72 2.94 -21.32
C VAL A 136 4.80 2.22 -20.52
N LEU A 137 5.91 1.85 -21.17
CA LEU A 137 7.06 1.23 -20.54
C LEU A 137 7.68 2.16 -19.49
N ALA A 138 7.97 3.42 -19.87
CA ALA A 138 8.53 4.42 -18.98
C ALA A 138 7.62 4.68 -17.76
N GLU A 139 6.31 4.81 -17.95
CA GLU A 139 5.36 4.97 -16.85
C GLU A 139 5.33 3.75 -15.93
N ARG A 140 5.41 2.53 -16.50
CA ARG A 140 5.48 1.29 -15.70
C ARG A 140 6.76 1.25 -14.89
N LEU A 141 7.91 1.56 -15.51
CA LEU A 141 9.21 1.61 -14.83
C LEU A 141 9.25 2.70 -13.76
N ARG A 142 8.67 3.87 -14.00
CA ARG A 142 8.52 4.92 -12.98
C ARG A 142 7.70 4.44 -11.79
N ARG A 143 6.61 3.72 -12.02
CA ARG A 143 5.80 3.14 -10.94
C ARG A 143 6.57 2.07 -10.18
N MET A 144 7.35 1.26 -10.87
CA MET A 144 8.21 0.27 -10.25
C MET A 144 9.43 0.90 -9.59
N GLY A 145 10.08 1.84 -10.24
CA GLY A 145 11.28 2.51 -9.76
C GLY A 145 11.02 3.62 -8.76
N ARG A 146 9.86 4.21 -8.80
CA ARG A 146 9.31 4.65 -7.56
C ARG A 146 9.31 3.37 -6.71
N ARG A 147 10.38 3.16 -5.94
CA ARG A 147 10.09 2.56 -4.67
C ARG A 147 8.77 3.22 -4.32
N GLU A 148 7.70 2.44 -4.20
CA GLU A 148 6.81 2.66 -3.12
C GLU A 148 7.66 2.38 -1.87
N THR A 149 8.64 3.24 -1.64
CA THR A 149 8.79 3.80 -0.32
C THR A 149 7.42 4.41 -0.15
N PRO A 150 6.55 3.84 0.64
CA PRO A 150 5.45 4.56 1.22
C PRO A 150 6.17 5.79 1.67
N ASN A 151 5.90 6.93 1.01
CA ASN A 151 6.43 8.26 1.26
C ASN A 151 7.11 8.19 2.60
N ALA A 152 8.40 8.55 2.79
CA ALA A 152 9.15 8.26 4.01
C ALA A 152 8.42 8.78 5.28
N LEU A 153 7.22 8.33 5.44
CA LEU A 153 6.44 8.28 6.65
C LEU A 153 7.18 7.19 7.43
N GLU A 154 8.22 7.61 8.14
CA GLU A 154 8.74 6.73 9.17
C GLU A 154 7.53 6.28 10.01
N PRO A 155 7.39 4.97 10.27
CA PRO A 155 6.29 4.51 11.11
C PRO A 155 6.40 5.33 12.38
N SER A 156 5.31 5.95 12.81
CA SER A 156 5.32 6.68 14.06
C SER A 156 5.98 5.80 15.13
N PRO A 157 7.04 6.26 15.80
CA PRO A 157 7.69 5.49 16.86
C PRO A 157 6.78 5.33 18.08
N ALA A 158 5.62 5.98 18.08
CA ALA A 158 4.67 5.90 19.18
C ALA A 158 4.04 4.51 19.27
N ALA A 159 3.91 4.00 20.48
CA ALA A 159 3.16 2.78 20.77
C ALA A 159 1.74 2.86 20.21
N LEU A 160 1.22 1.73 19.71
CA LEU A 160 -0.14 1.63 19.20
C LEU A 160 -1.14 1.92 20.31
N ARG A 161 -2.02 2.91 20.11
CA ARG A 161 -3.05 3.31 21.08
C ARG A 161 -4.49 3.18 20.56
N CYS A 162 -4.67 3.13 19.26
CA CYS A 162 -5.95 2.89 18.61
C CYS A 162 -5.73 2.38 17.19
N LEU A 163 -6.45 1.31 16.82
CA LEU A 163 -6.53 0.79 15.46
C LEU A 163 -7.87 1.19 14.87
N ALA A 164 -7.87 1.84 13.71
CA ALA A 164 -9.07 2.25 12.99
C ALA A 164 -9.12 1.61 11.61
N VAL A 165 -10.20 0.89 11.30
CA VAL A 165 -10.35 0.12 10.05
C VAL A 165 -11.53 0.68 9.26
N GLY A 166 -11.26 1.11 8.03
CA GLY A 166 -12.27 1.53 7.06
C GLY A 166 -12.45 0.50 5.95
N ALA A 167 -13.69 0.12 5.64
CA ALA A 167 -14.01 -0.87 4.62
C ALA A 167 -15.39 -0.63 3.98
N SER A 168 -15.60 -1.21 2.78
CA SER A 168 -16.88 -1.17 2.06
C SER A 168 -17.12 -2.47 1.31
N THR A 169 -17.29 -2.45 0.00
CA THR A 169 -17.50 -3.64 -0.85
C THR A 169 -16.32 -4.62 -0.72
N GLY A 170 -16.61 -5.87 -0.37
CA GLY A 170 -15.59 -6.88 -0.06
C GLY A 170 -14.99 -6.77 1.35
N GLY A 171 -15.43 -5.77 2.13
CA GLY A 171 -14.88 -5.45 3.45
C GLY A 171 -15.03 -6.57 4.46
N LEU A 172 -16.15 -7.29 4.48
CA LEU A 172 -16.34 -8.41 5.42
C LEU A 172 -15.20 -9.42 5.35
N HIS A 173 -14.87 -9.86 4.14
CA HIS A 173 -13.78 -10.82 3.94
C HIS A 173 -12.41 -10.22 4.34
N ALA A 174 -12.13 -8.98 3.93
CA ALA A 174 -10.87 -8.32 4.22
C ALA A 174 -10.68 -8.04 5.73
N VAL A 175 -11.75 -7.58 6.41
CA VAL A 175 -11.75 -7.33 7.87
C VAL A 175 -11.54 -8.63 8.64
N THR A 176 -12.28 -9.70 8.31
CA THR A 176 -12.13 -10.98 9.00
C THR A 176 -10.75 -11.59 8.78
N ALA A 177 -10.19 -11.52 7.56
CA ALA A 177 -8.84 -11.98 7.26
C ALA A 177 -7.77 -11.21 8.04
N LEU A 178 -7.89 -9.87 8.11
CA LEU A 178 -7.01 -9.03 8.92
C LEU A 178 -7.06 -9.42 10.40
N LEU A 179 -8.27 -9.47 10.97
CA LEU A 179 -8.46 -9.68 12.41
C LEU A 179 -8.05 -11.09 12.86
N SER A 180 -8.27 -12.11 12.02
CA SER A 180 -7.83 -13.48 12.28
C SER A 180 -6.31 -13.63 12.31
N ALA A 181 -5.58 -12.74 11.59
CA ALA A 181 -4.13 -12.73 11.54
C ALA A 181 -3.47 -11.87 12.63
N LEU A 182 -4.25 -11.06 13.37
CA LEU A 182 -3.73 -10.25 14.48
C LEU A 182 -3.39 -11.13 15.69
N PRO A 183 -2.34 -10.76 16.46
CA PRO A 183 -2.04 -11.43 17.73
C PRO A 183 -3.21 -11.24 18.72
N ALA A 184 -3.36 -12.16 19.68
CA ALA A 184 -4.45 -12.12 20.65
C ALA A 184 -4.50 -10.81 21.46
N ARG A 185 -3.34 -10.15 21.66
CA ARG A 185 -3.24 -8.86 22.35
C ARG A 185 -2.50 -7.85 21.48
N ILE A 186 -3.10 -6.66 21.31
CA ILE A 186 -2.50 -5.52 20.63
C ILE A 186 -2.37 -4.29 21.53
N GLY A 187 -2.92 -4.32 22.74
CA GLY A 187 -2.84 -3.22 23.72
C GLY A 187 -3.72 -2.01 23.38
N ALA A 188 -4.58 -2.11 22.37
CA ALA A 188 -5.35 -0.98 21.87
C ALA A 188 -6.79 -1.38 21.52
N PRO A 189 -7.76 -0.44 21.58
CA PRO A 189 -9.10 -0.63 21.01
C PRO A 189 -9.05 -0.65 19.49
N ILE A 190 -10.00 -1.34 18.88
CA ILE A 190 -10.19 -1.42 17.43
C ILE A 190 -11.54 -0.76 17.08
N LEU A 191 -11.50 0.26 16.22
CA LEU A 191 -12.69 0.87 15.66
C LEU A 191 -12.86 0.42 14.21
N ILE A 192 -14.09 0.06 13.83
CA ILE A 192 -14.39 -0.38 12.45
C ILE A 192 -15.54 0.44 11.90
N THR A 193 -15.31 1.08 10.76
CA THR A 193 -16.37 1.64 9.91
C THR A 193 -16.46 0.80 8.64
N GLN A 194 -17.55 0.04 8.54
CA GLN A 194 -17.93 -0.72 7.35
C GLN A 194 -19.17 -0.06 6.75
N HIS A 195 -19.15 0.26 5.47
CA HIS A 195 -20.34 0.77 4.78
C HIS A 195 -21.39 -0.35 4.65
N LEU A 196 -22.30 -0.39 5.61
CA LEU A 196 -23.42 -1.34 5.67
C LEU A 196 -24.67 -0.63 6.21
N PRO A 197 -25.86 -0.96 5.67
CA PRO A 197 -27.11 -0.54 6.29
C PRO A 197 -27.23 -1.07 7.74
N ALA A 198 -27.85 -0.29 8.61
CA ALA A 198 -27.98 -0.60 10.04
C ALA A 198 -28.51 -2.01 10.34
N ALA A 199 -29.45 -2.51 9.52
CA ALA A 199 -30.03 -3.85 9.68
C ALA A 199 -28.99 -4.99 9.55
N PHE A 200 -27.87 -4.77 8.86
CA PHE A 200 -26.84 -5.78 8.65
C PHE A 200 -25.67 -5.70 9.65
N VAL A 201 -25.55 -4.58 10.38
CA VAL A 201 -24.46 -4.37 11.34
C VAL A 201 -24.42 -5.44 12.44
N PRO A 202 -25.55 -5.90 13.04
CA PRO A 202 -25.50 -6.96 14.04
C PRO A 202 -24.99 -8.30 13.51
N PHE A 203 -25.27 -8.63 12.24
CA PHE A 203 -24.72 -9.81 11.59
C PHE A 203 -23.21 -9.66 11.37
N PHE A 204 -22.77 -8.52 10.85
CA PHE A 204 -21.36 -8.20 10.66
C PHE A 204 -20.58 -8.26 11.98
N ALA A 205 -21.13 -7.70 13.06
CA ALA A 205 -20.53 -7.75 14.39
C ALA A 205 -20.25 -9.18 14.87
N ARG A 206 -21.23 -10.09 14.71
CA ARG A 206 -21.04 -11.51 15.06
C ARG A 206 -19.96 -12.19 14.23
N GLN A 207 -19.87 -11.89 12.92
CA GLN A 207 -18.81 -12.44 12.06
C GLN A 207 -17.43 -11.94 12.49
N VAL A 208 -17.32 -10.65 12.82
CA VAL A 208 -16.08 -10.02 13.33
C VAL A 208 -15.68 -10.64 14.67
N GLU A 209 -16.62 -10.81 15.61
CA GLU A 209 -16.37 -11.43 16.91
C GLU A 209 -15.88 -12.87 16.77
N THR A 210 -16.54 -13.67 15.92
CA THR A 210 -16.15 -15.06 15.65
C THR A 210 -14.75 -15.14 15.03
N ALA A 211 -14.44 -14.27 14.05
CA ALA A 211 -13.16 -14.30 13.34
C ALA A 211 -11.99 -13.81 14.21
N SER A 212 -12.23 -12.85 15.09
CA SER A 212 -11.19 -12.22 15.91
C SER A 212 -10.99 -12.84 17.29
N GLY A 213 -12.03 -13.53 17.81
CA GLY A 213 -12.10 -13.98 19.21
C GLY A 213 -12.15 -12.82 20.22
N ARG A 214 -12.45 -11.57 19.77
CA ARG A 214 -12.51 -10.37 20.61
C ARG A 214 -13.94 -9.94 20.86
N THR A 215 -14.21 -9.43 22.06
CA THR A 215 -15.50 -8.79 22.36
C THR A 215 -15.78 -7.69 21.34
N THR A 216 -16.89 -7.82 20.64
CA THR A 216 -17.31 -6.91 19.57
C THR A 216 -18.61 -6.22 19.92
N ARG A 217 -18.63 -4.91 19.88
CA ARG A 217 -19.77 -4.06 20.23
C ARG A 217 -20.14 -3.14 19.10
N ILE A 218 -21.41 -2.84 18.95
CA ILE A 218 -21.88 -1.76 18.08
C ILE A 218 -21.75 -0.45 18.88
N ALA A 219 -21.28 0.60 18.22
CA ALA A 219 -21.07 1.89 18.85
C ALA A 219 -22.37 2.51 19.36
N GLU A 220 -22.34 3.02 20.59
CA GLU A 220 -23.40 3.76 21.26
C GLU A 220 -22.83 4.99 21.93
N ASP A 221 -23.64 6.03 22.14
CA ASP A 221 -23.21 7.24 22.84
C ASP A 221 -22.72 6.91 24.25
N GLY A 222 -21.55 7.47 24.59
CA GLY A 222 -20.93 7.26 25.90
C GLY A 222 -20.20 5.93 26.07
N LEU A 223 -20.16 5.06 25.05
CA LEU A 223 -19.41 3.80 25.09
C LEU A 223 -17.92 4.10 25.30
N GLU A 224 -17.34 3.62 26.42
CA GLU A 224 -15.90 3.73 26.69
C GLU A 224 -15.13 2.73 25.83
N LEU A 225 -14.08 3.20 25.16
CA LEU A 225 -13.16 2.35 24.40
C LEU A 225 -12.18 1.65 25.34
N ARG A 226 -12.09 0.32 25.21
CA ARG A 226 -11.18 -0.52 25.99
C ARG A 226 -10.20 -1.25 25.11
N PRO A 227 -8.96 -1.46 25.55
CA PRO A 227 -8.01 -2.30 24.84
C PRO A 227 -8.61 -3.66 24.52
N GLU A 228 -8.25 -4.23 23.36
CA GLU A 228 -8.70 -5.53 22.84
C GLU A 228 -10.19 -5.61 22.44
N GLU A 229 -11.01 -4.62 22.74
CA GLU A 229 -12.39 -4.59 22.27
C GLU A 229 -12.51 -4.00 20.86
N ILE A 230 -13.44 -4.52 20.10
CA ILE A 230 -13.83 -4.01 18.79
C ILE A 230 -15.12 -3.22 18.90
N VAL A 231 -15.13 -2.01 18.37
CA VAL A 231 -16.32 -1.16 18.29
C VAL A 231 -16.63 -0.85 16.83
N ILE A 232 -17.81 -1.25 16.37
CA ILE A 232 -18.28 -1.12 14.99
C ILE A 232 -19.24 0.05 14.88
N ALA A 233 -19.06 0.90 13.86
CA ALA A 233 -19.99 2.00 13.59
C ALA A 233 -21.40 1.46 13.29
N PRO A 234 -22.47 2.05 13.86
CA PRO A 234 -23.83 1.73 13.50
C PRO A 234 -24.08 2.21 12.05
N GLY A 235 -24.95 1.52 11.33
CA GLY A 235 -25.16 1.81 9.90
C GLY A 235 -25.86 3.16 9.61
N ASP A 236 -26.30 3.88 10.64
CA ASP A 236 -27.05 5.14 10.56
C ASP A 236 -26.38 6.34 11.23
N ALA A 237 -25.16 6.17 11.76
CA ALA A 237 -24.41 7.25 12.41
C ALA A 237 -22.90 7.05 12.28
N HIS A 238 -22.15 8.17 12.38
CA HIS A 238 -20.70 8.20 12.42
C HIS A 238 -20.16 7.98 13.83
N ILE A 239 -18.96 7.43 13.95
CA ILE A 239 -18.20 7.42 15.20
C ILE A 239 -17.39 8.71 15.30
N ARG A 240 -17.64 9.49 16.35
CA ARG A 240 -16.73 10.51 16.89
C ARG A 240 -16.21 10.08 18.25
N LEU A 241 -15.16 10.71 18.72
CA LEU A 241 -14.54 10.41 20.00
C LEU A 241 -14.46 11.67 20.87
N GLU A 242 -14.84 11.53 22.14
CA GLU A 242 -14.54 12.49 23.19
C GLU A 242 -13.49 11.92 24.15
N ARG A 243 -12.48 12.71 24.50
CA ARG A 243 -11.50 12.33 25.54
C ARG A 243 -11.77 13.11 26.82
N LYS A 244 -12.05 12.38 27.90
CA LYS A 244 -12.20 12.94 29.25
C LYS A 244 -11.34 12.13 30.22
N ARG A 245 -10.49 12.81 31.00
CA ARG A 245 -9.64 12.20 32.03
C ARG A 245 -8.80 11.01 31.55
N GLY A 246 -8.25 11.11 30.32
CA GLY A 246 -7.41 10.08 29.73
C GLY A 246 -8.16 8.92 29.05
N ARG A 247 -9.48 8.85 29.17
CA ARG A 247 -10.34 7.84 28.54
C ARG A 247 -11.00 8.40 27.29
N ALA A 248 -11.19 7.56 26.28
CA ALA A 248 -11.90 7.90 25.07
C ALA A 248 -13.28 7.24 25.09
N THR A 249 -14.31 8.00 24.79
CA THR A 249 -15.70 7.57 24.70
C THR A 249 -16.27 7.89 23.32
N VAL A 250 -17.14 7.02 22.83
CA VAL A 250 -17.86 7.21 21.58
C VAL A 250 -18.89 8.33 21.70
N ARG A 251 -18.98 9.14 20.66
CA ARG A 251 -20.11 10.02 20.39
C ARG A 251 -20.64 9.71 19.00
N LEU A 252 -21.92 9.48 18.90
CA LEU A 252 -22.58 9.26 17.62
C LEU A 252 -22.94 10.60 16.97
N ASP A 253 -22.60 10.72 15.68
CA ASP A 253 -22.91 11.90 14.86
C ASP A 253 -23.73 11.46 13.65
N ARG A 254 -24.82 12.15 13.38
CA ARG A 254 -25.74 11.89 12.25
C ARG A 254 -25.73 12.98 11.21
N ASP A 255 -24.84 13.96 11.34
CA ASP A 255 -24.69 15.01 10.36
C ASP A 255 -24.13 14.43 9.05
N SER A 256 -24.42 15.08 7.93
CA SER A 256 -23.91 14.64 6.64
C SER A 256 -22.39 14.77 6.56
N ALA A 257 -21.70 13.69 6.22
CA ALA A 257 -20.27 13.72 5.93
C ALA A 257 -20.00 14.25 4.52
N GLN A 258 -18.84 14.86 4.31
CA GLN A 258 -18.43 15.38 2.99
C GLN A 258 -18.36 14.26 1.93
N SER A 259 -18.05 13.03 2.33
CA SER A 259 -18.04 11.85 1.46
C SER A 259 -19.44 11.41 1.01
N GLY A 260 -20.51 11.88 1.66
CA GLY A 260 -21.89 11.42 1.46
C GLY A 260 -22.17 10.02 2.04
N CYS A 261 -21.20 9.38 2.69
CA CYS A 261 -21.36 8.06 3.31
C CYS A 261 -21.84 8.17 4.75
N VAL A 262 -22.77 7.30 5.17
CA VAL A 262 -23.20 7.11 6.55
C VAL A 262 -23.22 5.61 6.82
N PRO A 263 -22.36 5.10 7.77
CA PRO A 263 -21.26 5.79 8.45
C PRO A 263 -20.14 6.20 7.51
N SER A 264 -19.31 7.21 7.89
CA SER A 264 -18.15 7.65 7.11
C SER A 264 -16.84 7.26 7.78
N VAL A 265 -15.92 6.72 6.98
CA VAL A 265 -14.54 6.40 7.37
C VAL A 265 -13.74 7.68 7.62
N ASP A 266 -13.98 8.74 6.83
CA ASP A 266 -13.32 10.04 7.03
C ASP A 266 -13.59 10.59 8.43
N VAL A 267 -14.86 10.56 8.87
CA VAL A 267 -15.27 11.07 10.19
C VAL A 267 -14.62 10.25 11.32
N MET A 268 -14.61 8.93 11.20
CA MET A 268 -13.95 8.06 12.20
C MET A 268 -12.45 8.32 12.26
N LEU A 269 -11.75 8.36 11.13
CA LEU A 269 -10.30 8.58 11.08
C LEU A 269 -9.91 9.94 11.64
N ALA A 270 -10.66 10.99 11.31
CA ALA A 270 -10.46 12.34 11.88
C ALA A 270 -10.64 12.35 13.41
N ALA A 271 -11.66 11.66 13.92
CA ALA A 271 -11.89 11.54 15.36
C ALA A 271 -10.76 10.76 16.07
N VAL A 272 -10.26 9.69 15.44
CA VAL A 272 -9.14 8.90 15.96
C VAL A 272 -7.84 9.71 15.91
N ALA A 273 -7.60 10.47 14.85
CA ALA A 273 -6.46 11.36 14.72
C ALA A 273 -6.44 12.40 15.88
N ALA A 274 -7.54 13.08 16.10
CA ALA A 274 -7.67 14.06 17.20
C ALA A 274 -7.51 13.44 18.59
N ALA A 275 -7.97 12.21 18.79
CA ALA A 275 -7.93 11.54 20.09
C ALA A 275 -6.57 10.91 20.42
N TYR A 276 -5.85 10.38 19.44
CA TYR A 276 -4.67 9.53 19.65
C TYR A 276 -3.40 10.02 18.95
N GLY A 277 -3.50 10.95 17.98
CA GLY A 277 -2.35 11.53 17.29
C GLY A 277 -1.41 10.47 16.73
N ALA A 278 -0.14 10.55 17.09
CA ALA A 278 0.91 9.61 16.66
C ALA A 278 0.67 8.14 17.08
N GLY A 279 -0.13 7.88 18.11
CA GLY A 279 -0.54 6.53 18.53
C GLY A 279 -1.68 5.92 17.72
N ALA A 280 -2.22 6.64 16.74
CA ALA A 280 -3.28 6.17 15.84
C ALA A 280 -2.70 5.38 14.67
N LEU A 281 -3.36 4.26 14.32
CA LEU A 281 -3.08 3.50 13.10
C LEU A 281 -4.38 3.27 12.35
N GLY A 282 -4.48 3.80 11.14
CA GLY A 282 -5.61 3.62 10.25
C GLY A 282 -5.32 2.55 9.20
N ILE A 283 -6.32 1.75 8.85
CA ILE A 283 -6.24 0.75 7.80
C ILE A 283 -7.37 0.97 6.81
N MET A 284 -7.01 1.07 5.54
CA MET A 284 -7.96 1.15 4.44
C MET A 284 -8.05 -0.19 3.73
N LEU A 285 -9.18 -0.88 3.88
CA LEU A 285 -9.46 -2.16 3.25
C LEU A 285 -10.35 -2.00 2.02
N SER A 286 -10.57 -3.12 1.31
CA SER A 286 -11.40 -3.23 0.12
C SER A 286 -12.70 -2.42 0.22
N GLY A 287 -12.95 -1.61 -0.78
CA GLY A 287 -14.11 -0.76 -0.84
C GLY A 287 -14.18 0.13 -2.07
N MET A 288 -15.38 0.48 -2.49
CA MET A 288 -15.63 1.39 -3.60
C MET A 288 -15.57 2.84 -3.13
N GLY A 289 -15.16 3.76 -3.99
CA GLY A 289 -15.15 5.19 -3.73
C GLY A 289 -13.85 5.71 -3.12
N ARG A 290 -13.95 6.81 -2.39
CA ARG A 290 -12.81 7.57 -1.84
C ARG A 290 -13.00 7.97 -0.37
N ASP A 291 -14.06 7.51 0.30
CA ASP A 291 -14.27 7.76 1.73
C ASP A 291 -13.11 7.18 2.54
N GLY A 292 -12.64 7.91 3.50
CA GLY A 292 -11.42 7.63 4.26
C GLY A 292 -10.17 8.35 3.74
N LEU A 293 -10.21 8.99 2.55
CA LEU A 293 -9.06 9.74 2.02
C LEU A 293 -8.80 11.02 2.82
N ALA A 294 -9.85 11.80 3.11
CA ALA A 294 -9.73 13.05 3.85
C ALA A 294 -9.31 12.77 5.31
N GLY A 295 -9.95 11.80 5.97
CA GLY A 295 -9.59 11.37 7.31
C GLY A 295 -8.18 10.77 7.40
N SER A 296 -7.72 10.08 6.36
CA SER A 296 -6.33 9.60 6.27
C SER A 296 -5.32 10.74 6.21
N ARG A 297 -5.61 11.82 5.47
CA ARG A 297 -4.77 13.03 5.45
C ARG A 297 -4.65 13.66 6.84
N GLU A 298 -5.77 13.76 7.54
CA GLU A 298 -5.81 14.33 8.88
C GLU A 298 -5.05 13.45 9.87
N LEU A 299 -5.22 12.12 9.81
CA LEU A 299 -4.53 11.17 10.67
C LEU A 299 -3.01 11.25 10.48
N VAL A 300 -2.53 11.28 9.24
CA VAL A 300 -1.10 11.45 8.92
C VAL A 300 -0.58 12.81 9.37
N ALA A 301 -1.34 13.89 9.18
CA ALA A 301 -0.96 15.23 9.63
C ALA A 301 -0.82 15.34 11.17
N GLN A 302 -1.53 14.48 11.92
CA GLN A 302 -1.41 14.36 13.38
C GLN A 302 -0.33 13.36 13.82
N GLY A 303 0.50 12.88 12.91
CA GLY A 303 1.60 11.94 13.16
C GLY A 303 1.18 10.47 13.25
N GLY A 304 -0.07 10.13 12.95
CA GLY A 304 -0.53 8.74 12.86
C GLY A 304 -0.06 8.06 11.58
N THR A 305 -0.31 6.77 11.47
CA THR A 305 0.11 5.94 10.33
C THR A 305 -1.10 5.37 9.60
N ILE A 306 -1.06 5.34 8.27
CA ILE A 306 -2.08 4.69 7.42
C ILE A 306 -1.47 3.49 6.73
N LEU A 307 -2.17 2.36 6.74
CA LEU A 307 -1.92 1.18 5.93
C LEU A 307 -3.04 0.99 4.92
N ALA A 308 -2.75 0.39 3.78
CA ALA A 308 -3.76 0.10 2.75
C ALA A 308 -3.68 -1.35 2.28
N GLN A 309 -4.82 -1.93 1.97
CA GLN A 309 -4.88 -3.23 1.33
C GLN A 309 -4.38 -3.13 -0.12
N ASP A 310 -3.60 -4.11 -0.56
CA ASP A 310 -3.11 -4.19 -1.93
C ASP A 310 -4.25 -4.46 -2.94
N ARG A 311 -3.94 -4.24 -4.21
CA ARG A 311 -4.90 -4.38 -5.31
C ARG A 311 -5.31 -5.84 -5.51
N GLU A 312 -4.37 -6.76 -5.37
CA GLU A 312 -4.50 -8.16 -5.70
C GLU A 312 -5.47 -8.87 -4.75
N SER A 313 -5.43 -8.53 -3.46
CA SER A 313 -6.32 -9.11 -2.45
C SER A 313 -7.64 -8.36 -2.28
N CYS A 314 -7.82 -7.17 -2.91
CA CYS A 314 -9.06 -6.41 -2.86
C CYS A 314 -10.13 -7.00 -3.79
N ALA A 315 -11.36 -7.14 -3.30
CA ALA A 315 -12.52 -7.33 -4.17
C ALA A 315 -12.81 -6.06 -4.99
N VAL A 316 -12.65 -4.88 -4.38
CA VAL A 316 -12.76 -3.57 -5.04
C VAL A 316 -11.65 -2.66 -4.54
N TRP A 317 -10.72 -2.30 -5.43
CA TRP A 317 -9.59 -1.44 -5.11
C TRP A 317 -9.90 0.05 -5.39
N GLY A 318 -10.83 0.60 -4.62
CA GLY A 318 -11.27 2.00 -4.72
C GLY A 318 -10.77 2.84 -3.55
N MET A 319 -11.27 2.58 -2.33
CA MET A 319 -10.85 3.27 -1.11
C MET A 319 -9.33 3.11 -0.82
N PRO A 320 -8.73 1.90 -0.88
CA PRO A 320 -7.29 1.75 -0.73
C PRO A 320 -6.52 2.49 -1.81
N ARG A 321 -6.95 2.40 -3.07
CA ARG A 321 -6.35 3.11 -4.20
C ARG A 321 -6.25 4.62 -3.94
N ALA A 322 -7.33 5.23 -3.45
CA ALA A 322 -7.38 6.68 -3.22
C ALA A 322 -6.31 7.13 -2.21
N VAL A 323 -6.07 6.33 -1.17
CA VAL A 323 -5.06 6.60 -0.13
C VAL A 323 -3.64 6.35 -0.66
N VAL A 324 -3.44 5.29 -1.45
CA VAL A 324 -2.16 4.95 -2.08
C VAL A 324 -1.75 6.02 -3.10
N GLU A 325 -2.66 6.39 -4.01
CA GLU A 325 -2.40 7.44 -5.01
C GLU A 325 -2.13 8.81 -4.38
N ALA A 326 -2.66 9.07 -3.20
CA ALA A 326 -2.39 10.29 -2.44
C ALA A 326 -1.05 10.25 -1.67
N GLY A 327 -0.31 9.15 -1.71
CA GLY A 327 0.97 8.98 -1.01
C GLY A 327 0.85 8.94 0.51
N LEU A 328 -0.30 8.52 1.05
CA LEU A 328 -0.57 8.50 2.50
C LEU A 328 -0.34 7.14 3.15
N ALA A 329 -0.30 6.06 2.35
CA ALA A 329 -0.12 4.71 2.88
C ALA A 329 1.36 4.45 3.23
N PHE A 330 1.64 4.08 4.47
CA PHE A 330 2.96 3.63 4.92
C PHE A 330 3.32 2.26 4.33
N ALA A 331 2.34 1.34 4.23
CA ALA A 331 2.51 0.05 3.59
C ALA A 331 1.24 -0.34 2.83
N VAL A 332 1.42 -1.09 1.73
CA VAL A 332 0.34 -1.59 0.87
C VAL A 332 0.52 -3.10 0.76
N LEU A 333 -0.32 -3.88 1.45
CA LEU A 333 -0.13 -5.31 1.65
C LEU A 333 -1.49 -6.03 1.68
N ALA A 334 -1.49 -7.35 1.47
CA ALA A 334 -2.64 -8.20 1.78
C ALA A 334 -2.99 -8.16 3.28
N PRO A 335 -4.22 -8.48 3.69
CA PRO A 335 -4.66 -8.38 5.08
C PRO A 335 -3.75 -9.06 6.10
N ALA A 336 -3.20 -10.23 5.80
CA ALA A 336 -2.24 -10.91 6.67
C ALA A 336 -0.91 -10.15 6.81
N GLY A 337 -0.42 -9.54 5.73
CA GLY A 337 0.77 -8.69 5.75
C GLY A 337 0.55 -7.40 6.57
N LEU A 338 -0.64 -6.79 6.47
CA LEU A 338 -1.02 -5.66 7.30
C LEU A 338 -1.03 -6.03 8.79
N ALA A 339 -1.54 -7.22 9.13
CA ALA A 339 -1.51 -7.73 10.50
C ALA A 339 -0.08 -7.90 11.04
N ALA A 340 0.86 -8.34 10.21
CA ALA A 340 2.27 -8.45 10.59
C ALA A 340 2.90 -7.08 10.90
N VAL A 341 2.60 -6.04 10.11
CA VAL A 341 3.04 -4.67 10.37
C VAL A 341 2.46 -4.12 11.68
N ILE A 342 1.18 -4.41 11.97
CA ILE A 342 0.55 -4.02 13.23
C ILE A 342 1.25 -4.72 14.41
N SER A 343 1.49 -6.03 14.29
CA SER A 343 2.14 -6.84 15.31
C SER A 343 3.54 -6.35 15.68
N ALA A 344 4.29 -5.84 14.70
CA ALA A 344 5.61 -5.25 14.93
C ALA A 344 5.57 -3.93 15.73
N ARG A 345 4.40 -3.27 15.84
CA ARG A 345 4.17 -2.05 16.65
C ARG A 345 3.59 -2.33 18.02
N VAL A 346 3.24 -3.56 18.30
CA VAL A 346 2.79 -3.97 19.64
C VAL A 346 4.02 -4.13 20.51
N GLU A 347 4.10 -3.40 21.62
CA GLU A 347 5.17 -3.58 22.59
C GLU A 347 5.20 -5.05 23.05
N PRO A 348 6.38 -5.71 23.07
CA PRO A 348 6.46 -7.03 23.68
C PRO A 348 5.99 -6.90 25.12
N ALA A 349 5.02 -7.74 25.52
CA ALA A 349 4.54 -7.77 26.89
C ALA A 349 5.75 -7.89 27.82
N GLY A 350 6.05 -6.80 28.54
CA GLY A 350 7.19 -6.76 29.44
C GLY A 350 7.14 -7.96 30.38
N CYS A 351 8.19 -8.77 30.39
CA CYS A 351 8.46 -9.69 31.48
C CYS A 351 8.59 -8.86 32.77
N SER A 352 7.52 -8.81 33.54
CA SER A 352 7.52 -8.33 34.94
C SER A 352 7.61 -9.50 35.87
#